data_c2aab3a0cb1f0e26fc0b9979fa24c056
#
_entry.id   c2aab3a0cb1f0e26fc0b9979fa24c056
#
_cell.length_a   1.000
_cell.length_b   1.000
_cell.length_c   1.000
_cell.angle_alpha   90.00
_cell.angle_beta   90.00
_cell.angle_gamma   90.00
#
_symmetry.space_group_name_H-M   'P 1'
#
loop_
_entity.id
_entity.type
_entity.pdbx_description
1 polymer ?
#
loop_
_entity_poly.entity_id
_entity_poly.type
_entity_poly.pdbx_seq_one_letter_code
_entity_poly.pdbx_strand_id
1 'polypeptide(L)'
;LTADAFTGTLYLGGPAGRDLGGMNITGTLVVRTDPNGTVTVGGTVDTLAVVAEDTTVAGTGHAGLVRLLARGCTVTLAADKTASEYDPMLRGVGKVVTDPVPALSPECRAVDLYVTYRYFPSEYQTTPGEATLIWYVDGVQQRTRHYTLDGKSITPGFHVEESVWKRDMPSRHTVEILFLCGTDVIRTTFVVPVNNYTDAEYAQLQRAQYPYKLEVVRNQCTVLVYGLDKSGNYSILHHAFVCGPGRTTPIGTFRTPFKAAWHPLQGCWGQYCTQITGNYLFHSSPYNSPNKNDLSYRLYNQLGTVCSHGCVRLTVADAKWIYDNCPLGTTVSIYNASSLPVPKPSAPWLDISSPNRGWDPTDPDPANPWNK
;
A
#
# COMPACT_ATOMS: atom_id res chain seq x y z
N LEU A 1 -12.63 -0.63 30.00
CA LEU A 1 -14.12 -0.62 30.02
C LEU A 1 -14.56 -1.19 31.36
N THR A 2 -15.39 -0.47 32.10
CA THR A 2 -15.84 -0.84 33.46
C THR A 2 -17.28 -1.38 33.51
N ALA A 3 -17.87 -1.68 32.35
CA ALA A 3 -19.24 -2.21 32.27
C ALA A 3 -19.19 -3.73 32.23
N ASP A 4 -20.05 -4.39 33.02
CA ASP A 4 -20.16 -5.85 33.05
C ASP A 4 -20.98 -6.42 31.87
N ALA A 5 -21.75 -5.57 31.19
CA ALA A 5 -22.56 -5.94 30.03
C ALA A 5 -22.75 -4.76 29.06
N PHE A 6 -22.91 -5.09 27.78
CA PHE A 6 -23.23 -4.16 26.70
C PHE A 6 -24.30 -4.78 25.76
N THR A 7 -25.24 -3.97 25.28
CA THR A 7 -26.25 -4.42 24.31
C THR A 7 -26.16 -3.59 23.04
N GLY A 8 -26.09 -4.25 21.89
CA GLY A 8 -25.97 -3.62 20.56
C GLY A 8 -24.67 -3.94 19.87
N THR A 9 -24.16 -3.03 19.03
CA THR A 9 -22.88 -3.22 18.32
C THR A 9 -21.79 -2.40 19.01
N LEU A 10 -20.80 -3.11 19.56
CA LEU A 10 -19.60 -2.51 20.16
C LEU A 10 -18.45 -2.55 19.16
N TYR A 11 -17.92 -1.38 18.84
CA TYR A 11 -16.73 -1.25 17.98
C TYR A 11 -15.48 -1.08 18.83
N LEU A 12 -14.53 -1.98 18.66
CA LEU A 12 -13.26 -1.96 19.37
C LEU A 12 -12.13 -1.63 18.39
N GLY A 13 -11.64 -0.41 18.45
CA GLY A 13 -10.56 0.09 17.60
C GLY A 13 -9.34 0.54 18.40
N GLY A 14 -8.30 0.98 17.69
CA GLY A 14 -7.08 1.56 18.24
C GLY A 14 -5.96 0.56 18.47
N PRO A 15 -4.93 0.95 19.27
CA PRO A 15 -3.70 0.18 19.38
C PRO A 15 -3.92 -1.23 19.91
N ALA A 16 -2.98 -2.10 19.57
CA ALA A 16 -2.92 -3.49 20.03
C ALA A 16 -3.01 -3.63 21.55
N GLY A 17 -3.48 -4.79 22.03
CA GLY A 17 -3.51 -5.11 23.46
C GLY A 17 -4.76 -4.62 24.19
N ARG A 18 -5.94 -4.88 23.65
CA ARG A 18 -7.21 -4.58 24.30
C ARG A 18 -7.72 -5.77 25.10
N ASP A 19 -8.14 -5.51 26.35
CA ASP A 19 -8.77 -6.50 27.21
C ASP A 19 -10.19 -6.01 27.59
N LEU A 20 -11.18 -6.85 27.26
CA LEU A 20 -12.58 -6.61 27.60
C LEU A 20 -12.97 -7.27 28.93
N GLY A 21 -12.05 -8.00 29.57
CA GLY A 21 -12.35 -8.74 30.79
C GLY A 21 -13.55 -9.70 30.62
N GLY A 22 -14.37 -9.80 31.62
CA GLY A 22 -15.58 -10.63 31.63
C GLY A 22 -16.83 -9.97 31.04
N MET A 23 -16.71 -8.90 30.25
CA MET A 23 -17.85 -8.18 29.67
C MET A 23 -18.69 -9.09 28.79
N ASN A 24 -19.99 -9.12 29.03
CA ASN A 24 -20.96 -9.81 28.19
C ASN A 24 -21.56 -8.84 27.14
N ILE A 25 -21.53 -9.23 25.88
CA ILE A 25 -22.02 -8.42 24.76
C ILE A 25 -23.20 -9.13 24.10
N THR A 26 -24.41 -8.62 24.37
CA THR A 26 -25.63 -9.05 23.67
C THR A 26 -25.71 -8.28 22.36
N GLY A 27 -25.35 -8.93 21.26
CA GLY A 27 -25.23 -8.33 19.94
C GLY A 27 -23.86 -8.55 19.30
N THR A 28 -23.26 -7.54 18.70
CA THR A 28 -22.05 -7.71 17.90
C THR A 28 -20.85 -6.97 18.51
N LEU A 29 -19.74 -7.68 18.68
CA LEU A 29 -18.42 -7.11 18.88
C LEU A 29 -17.69 -7.02 17.53
N VAL A 30 -17.37 -5.82 17.10
CA VAL A 30 -16.59 -5.58 15.89
C VAL A 30 -15.16 -5.20 16.28
N VAL A 31 -14.20 -6.05 15.93
CA VAL A 31 -12.78 -5.87 16.24
C VAL A 31 -12.07 -5.21 15.06
N ARG A 32 -11.57 -4.00 15.28
CA ARG A 32 -10.90 -3.12 14.30
C ARG A 32 -9.59 -2.56 14.84
N THR A 33 -8.84 -3.36 15.56
CA THR A 33 -7.53 -2.94 16.09
C THR A 33 -6.54 -2.62 14.99
N ASP A 34 -5.45 -1.95 15.34
CA ASP A 34 -4.31 -1.85 14.43
C ASP A 34 -3.84 -3.26 14.02
N PRO A 35 -3.27 -3.44 12.82
CA PRO A 35 -2.74 -4.73 12.37
C PRO A 35 -1.81 -5.37 13.40
N ASN A 36 -1.85 -6.69 13.52
CA ASN A 36 -1.17 -7.49 14.56
C ASN A 36 -1.67 -7.22 15.99
N GLY A 37 -2.86 -6.65 16.13
CA GLY A 37 -3.48 -6.41 17.44
C GLY A 37 -3.89 -7.71 18.13
N THR A 38 -3.91 -7.66 19.47
CA THR A 38 -4.47 -8.74 20.31
C THR A 38 -5.64 -8.20 21.11
N VAL A 39 -6.75 -8.93 21.08
CA VAL A 39 -7.95 -8.64 21.90
C VAL A 39 -8.24 -9.81 22.79
N THR A 40 -8.43 -9.53 24.07
CA THR A 40 -8.84 -10.55 25.07
C THR A 40 -10.32 -10.41 25.37
N VAL A 41 -11.05 -11.51 25.29
CA VAL A 41 -12.49 -11.60 25.58
C VAL A 41 -12.70 -12.67 26.63
N GLY A 42 -13.16 -12.28 27.82
CA GLY A 42 -13.44 -13.21 28.92
C GLY A 42 -14.92 -13.49 29.15
N GLY A 43 -15.82 -12.68 28.58
CA GLY A 43 -17.27 -12.81 28.66
C GLY A 43 -17.89 -13.49 27.44
N THR A 44 -19.21 -13.38 27.32
CA THR A 44 -19.97 -13.91 26.17
C THR A 44 -20.21 -12.84 25.13
N VAL A 45 -20.24 -13.24 23.85
CA VAL A 45 -20.52 -12.38 22.70
C VAL A 45 -21.44 -13.12 21.74
N ASP A 46 -22.59 -12.55 21.36
CA ASP A 46 -23.49 -13.22 20.41
C ASP A 46 -22.80 -13.35 19.03
N THR A 47 -22.24 -12.27 18.52
CA THR A 47 -21.47 -12.26 17.26
C THR A 47 -20.15 -11.53 17.42
N LEU A 48 -19.05 -12.18 17.11
CA LEU A 48 -17.72 -11.60 17.03
C LEU A 48 -17.33 -11.43 15.55
N ALA A 49 -17.19 -10.19 15.11
CA ALA A 49 -16.73 -9.86 13.75
C ALA A 49 -15.31 -9.29 13.79
N VAL A 50 -14.35 -9.99 13.16
CA VAL A 50 -12.95 -9.54 13.09
C VAL A 50 -12.70 -8.97 11.71
N VAL A 51 -12.52 -7.65 11.65
CA VAL A 51 -12.38 -6.88 10.41
C VAL A 51 -10.99 -6.24 10.23
N ALA A 52 -10.09 -6.43 11.20
CA ALA A 52 -8.69 -5.96 11.12
C ALA A 52 -7.76 -7.10 10.73
N GLU A 53 -6.84 -6.84 9.78
CA GLU A 53 -5.85 -7.83 9.32
C GLU A 53 -4.90 -8.27 10.44
N ASP A 54 -4.47 -9.52 10.38
CA ASP A 54 -3.46 -10.14 11.26
C ASP A 54 -3.78 -9.99 12.78
N THR A 55 -5.07 -9.89 13.11
CA THR A 55 -5.55 -9.69 14.48
C THR A 55 -5.77 -11.02 15.18
N THR A 56 -5.35 -11.11 16.43
CA THR A 56 -5.61 -12.26 17.30
C THR A 56 -6.69 -11.91 18.33
N VAL A 57 -7.76 -12.70 18.38
CA VAL A 57 -8.75 -12.62 19.46
C VAL A 57 -8.66 -13.89 20.28
N ALA A 58 -8.38 -13.73 21.57
CA ALA A 58 -8.16 -14.83 22.52
C ALA A 58 -8.94 -14.60 23.81
N GLY A 59 -8.94 -15.58 24.71
CA GLY A 59 -9.51 -15.45 26.04
C GLY A 59 -10.30 -16.67 26.46
N THR A 60 -10.95 -16.58 27.63
CA THR A 60 -11.76 -17.64 28.23
C THR A 60 -13.25 -17.48 27.92
N GLY A 61 -13.61 -16.43 27.16
CA GLY A 61 -14.98 -16.14 26.79
C GLY A 61 -15.54 -17.09 25.73
N HIS A 62 -16.77 -16.82 25.33
CA HIS A 62 -17.49 -17.61 24.35
C HIS A 62 -18.21 -16.71 23.32
N ALA A 63 -18.16 -17.07 22.03
CA ALA A 63 -18.90 -16.42 20.98
C ALA A 63 -19.95 -17.36 20.36
N GLY A 64 -21.18 -16.90 20.16
CA GLY A 64 -22.18 -17.65 19.41
C GLY A 64 -21.79 -17.82 17.95
N LEU A 65 -21.39 -16.71 17.30
CA LEU A 65 -20.90 -16.71 15.92
C LEU A 65 -19.60 -15.93 15.82
N VAL A 66 -18.58 -16.52 15.22
CA VAL A 66 -17.35 -15.83 14.83
C VAL A 66 -17.37 -15.62 13.31
N ARG A 67 -17.17 -14.37 12.88
CA ARG A 67 -17.06 -13.98 11.47
C ARG A 67 -15.65 -13.40 11.23
N LEU A 68 -14.84 -14.08 10.44
CA LEU A 68 -13.52 -13.65 10.03
C LEU A 68 -13.63 -12.93 8.68
N LEU A 69 -13.52 -11.61 8.71
CA LEU A 69 -13.75 -10.71 7.57
C LEU A 69 -12.45 -10.12 7.05
N ALA A 70 -11.31 -10.38 7.70
CA ALA A 70 -10.01 -9.92 7.30
C ALA A 70 -8.97 -11.05 7.27
N ARG A 71 -7.86 -10.81 6.55
CA ARG A 71 -6.77 -11.78 6.38
C ARG A 71 -5.98 -11.96 7.69
N GLY A 72 -5.43 -13.17 7.88
CA GLY A 72 -4.49 -13.45 8.97
C GLY A 72 -5.08 -13.45 10.37
N CYS A 73 -6.41 -13.33 10.49
CA CYS A 73 -7.08 -13.31 11.79
C CYS A 73 -7.03 -14.68 12.45
N THR A 74 -6.77 -14.69 13.75
CA THR A 74 -6.80 -15.89 14.59
C THR A 74 -7.76 -15.68 15.74
N VAL A 75 -8.70 -16.62 15.94
CA VAL A 75 -9.61 -16.61 17.10
C VAL A 75 -9.44 -17.91 17.84
N THR A 76 -9.06 -17.83 19.12
CA THR A 76 -8.81 -18.99 20.00
C THR A 76 -9.83 -19.13 21.12
N LEU A 77 -10.76 -18.18 21.27
CA LEU A 77 -11.86 -18.35 22.22
C LEU A 77 -12.88 -19.39 21.72
N ALA A 78 -13.64 -20.00 22.63
CA ALA A 78 -14.68 -20.95 22.29
C ALA A 78 -15.80 -20.30 21.46
N ALA A 79 -16.30 -20.98 20.43
CA ALA A 79 -17.38 -20.50 19.59
C ALA A 79 -18.29 -21.61 19.13
N ASP A 80 -19.60 -21.33 19.03
CA ASP A 80 -20.57 -22.31 18.50
C ASP A 80 -20.40 -22.50 16.99
N LYS A 81 -20.09 -21.41 16.30
CA LYS A 81 -19.87 -21.40 14.86
C LYS A 81 -18.78 -20.39 14.47
N THR A 82 -17.91 -20.80 13.56
CA THR A 82 -16.93 -19.90 12.92
C THR A 82 -17.14 -19.91 11.42
N ALA A 83 -17.29 -18.73 10.83
CA ALA A 83 -17.37 -18.51 9.39
C ALA A 83 -16.17 -17.66 8.94
N SER A 84 -15.41 -18.16 7.99
CA SER A 84 -14.42 -17.35 7.28
C SER A 84 -15.10 -16.73 6.06
N GLU A 85 -15.39 -15.46 6.15
CA GLU A 85 -15.99 -14.66 5.08
C GLU A 85 -14.94 -13.78 4.40
N TYR A 86 -13.68 -13.99 4.73
CA TYR A 86 -12.59 -13.30 4.09
C TYR A 86 -12.54 -13.68 2.62
N ASP A 87 -12.83 -12.70 1.77
CA ASP A 87 -12.54 -12.77 0.35
C ASP A 87 -11.20 -12.05 0.10
N PRO A 88 -10.14 -12.75 -0.35
CA PRO A 88 -8.88 -12.13 -0.69
C PRO A 88 -9.01 -11.07 -1.80
N MET A 89 -10.13 -11.06 -2.51
CA MET A 89 -10.49 -10.07 -3.52
C MET A 89 -11.19 -8.84 -2.92
N LEU A 90 -11.81 -8.99 -1.75
CA LEU A 90 -12.44 -7.93 -0.96
C LEU A 90 -11.55 -7.64 0.25
N ARG A 91 -10.40 -7.04 0.03
CA ARG A 91 -9.53 -6.64 1.14
C ARG A 91 -10.25 -5.61 2.00
N GLY A 92 -10.30 -5.88 3.30
CA GLY A 92 -11.00 -5.08 4.29
C GLY A 92 -10.63 -3.59 4.29
N VAL A 93 -11.41 -2.87 5.06
CA VAL A 93 -11.43 -1.43 5.28
C VAL A 93 -10.05 -0.78 5.25
N GLY A 94 -9.91 0.22 4.38
CA GLY A 94 -8.81 1.18 4.45
C GLY A 94 -7.45 0.62 4.13
N LYS A 95 -7.20 0.20 2.89
CA LYS A 95 -5.83 0.02 2.44
C LYS A 95 -5.25 1.38 2.07
N VAL A 96 -4.28 1.78 2.84
CA VAL A 96 -3.46 2.94 2.51
C VAL A 96 -2.54 2.57 1.36
N VAL A 97 -2.67 3.26 0.26
CA VAL A 97 -1.73 3.21 -0.85
C VAL A 97 -0.85 4.43 -0.74
N THR A 98 0.44 4.21 -0.70
CA THR A 98 1.41 5.29 -0.75
C THR A 98 2.07 5.28 -2.10
N ASP A 99 1.94 6.36 -2.84
CA ASP A 99 2.90 6.64 -3.88
C ASP A 99 4.28 6.84 -3.24
N PRO A 100 5.33 6.28 -3.85
CA PRO A 100 6.67 6.42 -3.34
C PRO A 100 7.01 7.90 -3.23
N VAL A 101 7.58 8.26 -2.11
CA VAL A 101 8.00 9.64 -1.86
C VAL A 101 9.18 9.94 -2.76
N PRO A 102 9.05 10.81 -3.76
CA PRO A 102 10.19 11.25 -4.53
C PRO A 102 11.17 12.00 -3.63
N ALA A 103 12.44 11.85 -3.87
CA ALA A 103 13.42 12.75 -3.28
C ALA A 103 13.09 14.18 -3.71
N LEU A 104 13.22 15.14 -2.78
CA LEU A 104 13.11 16.54 -3.13
C LEU A 104 14.20 16.87 -4.16
N SER A 105 13.77 17.27 -5.35
CA SER A 105 14.66 17.91 -6.31
C SER A 105 14.53 19.43 -6.20
N PRO A 106 15.49 20.19 -6.72
CA PRO A 106 15.36 21.65 -6.81
C PRO A 106 14.16 22.11 -7.61
N GLU A 107 13.70 21.28 -8.55
CA GLU A 107 12.52 21.52 -9.37
C GLU A 107 11.23 21.11 -8.63
N CYS A 108 11.33 20.14 -7.74
CA CYS A 108 10.24 19.65 -6.92
C CYS A 108 10.47 20.08 -5.45
N ARG A 109 10.14 21.33 -5.17
CA ARG A 109 10.27 21.94 -3.83
C ARG A 109 9.21 21.49 -2.85
N ALA A 110 8.56 20.40 -3.17
CA ALA A 110 7.49 19.82 -2.39
C ALA A 110 7.50 18.31 -2.58
N VAL A 111 6.87 17.61 -1.67
CA VAL A 111 6.62 16.17 -1.77
C VAL A 111 5.14 15.96 -1.93
N ASP A 112 4.74 15.29 -2.99
CA ASP A 112 3.38 14.84 -3.19
C ASP A 112 3.23 13.42 -2.67
N LEU A 113 2.35 13.25 -1.69
CA LEU A 113 1.98 11.98 -1.12
C LEU A 113 0.53 11.67 -1.48
N TYR A 114 0.28 10.52 -2.04
CA TYR A 114 -1.07 10.03 -2.33
C TYR A 114 -1.38 8.85 -1.42
N VAL A 115 -2.55 8.90 -0.79
CA VAL A 115 -3.02 7.86 0.11
C VAL A 115 -4.45 7.50 -0.30
N THR A 116 -4.66 6.23 -0.70
CA THR A 116 -6.01 5.78 -1.04
C THR A 116 -6.67 5.17 0.17
N TYR A 117 -7.82 5.73 0.55
CA TYR A 117 -8.73 5.16 1.52
C TYR A 117 -9.91 4.57 0.78
N ARG A 118 -10.14 3.30 0.98
CA ARG A 118 -11.28 2.61 0.42
C ARG A 118 -12.29 2.38 1.52
N TYR A 119 -13.49 2.85 1.31
CA TYR A 119 -14.62 2.54 2.14
C TYR A 119 -15.39 1.35 1.57
N PHE A 120 -15.53 0.30 2.35
CA PHE A 120 -16.42 -0.80 2.05
C PHE A 120 -17.61 -0.69 3.00
N PRO A 121 -18.82 -0.35 2.51
CA PRO A 121 -20.00 -0.45 3.34
C PRO A 121 -20.18 -1.92 3.71
N SER A 122 -20.07 -2.23 4.97
CA SER A 122 -20.47 -3.50 5.54
C SER A 122 -21.56 -3.26 6.57
N GLU A 123 -22.32 -4.28 6.89
CA GLU A 123 -23.33 -4.19 7.95
C GLU A 123 -22.76 -3.78 9.31
N TYR A 124 -21.42 -3.86 9.46
CA TYR A 124 -20.69 -3.49 10.67
C TYR A 124 -20.01 -2.11 10.58
N GLN A 125 -20.17 -1.42 9.48
CA GLN A 125 -19.62 -0.08 9.31
C GLN A 125 -20.74 0.94 9.52
N THR A 126 -20.46 1.97 10.30
CA THR A 126 -21.36 3.12 10.38
C THR A 126 -21.60 3.67 8.99
N THR A 127 -22.83 4.04 8.69
CA THR A 127 -23.22 4.64 7.42
C THR A 127 -22.19 5.70 7.00
N PRO A 128 -21.70 5.68 5.76
CA PRO A 128 -20.74 6.67 5.33
C PRO A 128 -21.35 8.05 5.52
N GLY A 129 -20.63 8.83 6.25
CA GLY A 129 -20.89 10.22 6.45
C GLY A 129 -19.70 11.01 5.94
N GLU A 130 -19.35 12.01 6.70
CA GLU A 130 -18.15 12.79 6.47
C GLU A 130 -16.93 12.07 7.05
N ALA A 131 -15.86 12.04 6.28
CA ALA A 131 -14.54 11.64 6.75
C ALA A 131 -13.66 12.88 6.92
N THR A 132 -12.87 12.89 7.99
CA THR A 132 -11.88 13.93 8.24
C THR A 132 -10.48 13.33 8.14
N LEU A 133 -9.64 13.92 7.30
CA LEU A 133 -8.22 13.64 7.25
C LEU A 133 -7.44 14.74 7.91
N ILE A 134 -6.59 14.37 8.88
CA ILE A 134 -5.68 15.29 9.54
C ILE A 134 -4.27 14.73 9.29
N TRP A 135 -3.36 15.56 8.85
CA TRP A 135 -2.00 15.16 8.63
C TRP A 135 -0.99 16.04 9.34
N TYR A 136 0.09 15.38 9.75
CA TYR A 136 1.16 15.96 10.54
C TYR A 136 2.50 15.69 9.86
N VAL A 137 3.44 16.60 10.03
CA VAL A 137 4.85 16.40 9.71
C VAL A 137 5.65 16.63 10.98
N ASP A 138 6.41 15.63 11.39
CA ASP A 138 7.21 15.65 12.64
C ASP A 138 6.38 16.04 13.87
N GLY A 139 5.15 15.55 13.95
CA GLY A 139 4.20 15.85 15.03
C GLY A 139 3.51 17.21 14.93
N VAL A 140 3.84 18.02 13.93
CA VAL A 140 3.19 19.32 13.71
C VAL A 140 2.06 19.18 12.69
N GLN A 141 0.84 19.52 13.11
CA GLN A 141 -0.33 19.46 12.23
C GLN A 141 -0.16 20.44 11.07
N GLN A 142 -0.32 19.94 9.85
CA GLN A 142 -0.20 20.73 8.63
C GLN A 142 -1.55 21.14 8.08
N ARG A 143 -2.49 20.20 7.98
CA ARG A 143 -3.79 20.46 7.36
C ARG A 143 -4.85 19.49 7.83
N THR A 144 -6.11 19.96 7.78
CA THR A 144 -7.31 19.13 7.90
C THR A 144 -8.11 19.22 6.62
N ARG A 145 -8.64 18.10 6.14
CA ARG A 145 -9.54 18.03 4.99
C ARG A 145 -10.77 17.21 5.33
N HIS A 146 -11.92 17.59 4.79
CA HIS A 146 -13.19 16.88 4.94
C HIS A 146 -13.60 16.29 3.59
N TYR A 147 -14.14 15.07 3.64
CA TYR A 147 -14.61 14.34 2.48
C TYR A 147 -15.97 13.74 2.78
N THR A 148 -16.86 13.76 1.79
CA THR A 148 -18.10 12.99 1.83
C THR A 148 -17.81 11.63 1.22
N LEU A 149 -18.05 10.56 1.98
CA LEU A 149 -17.92 9.18 1.52
C LEU A 149 -19.27 8.71 0.98
N ASP A 150 -19.32 8.45 -0.30
CA ASP A 150 -20.49 7.96 -1.03
C ASP A 150 -20.40 6.47 -1.38
N GLY A 151 -19.65 5.70 -0.60
CA GLY A 151 -19.35 4.29 -0.84
C GLY A 151 -18.21 4.04 -1.82
N LYS A 152 -17.50 5.10 -2.24
CA LYS A 152 -16.34 5.01 -3.13
C LYS A 152 -15.02 5.16 -2.37
N SER A 153 -13.93 4.74 -3.00
CA SER A 153 -12.59 5.05 -2.50
C SER A 153 -12.29 6.53 -2.71
N ILE A 154 -11.56 7.12 -1.78
CA ILE A 154 -10.97 8.44 -1.92
C ILE A 154 -9.45 8.31 -1.96
N THR A 155 -8.81 9.08 -2.83
CA THR A 155 -7.34 9.14 -2.95
C THR A 155 -6.88 10.58 -2.74
N PRO A 156 -6.86 11.05 -1.48
CA PRO A 156 -6.38 12.40 -1.20
C PRO A 156 -4.88 12.51 -1.49
N GLY A 157 -4.53 13.55 -2.22
CA GLY A 157 -3.15 14.00 -2.37
C GLY A 157 -2.73 14.90 -1.21
N PHE A 158 -1.54 14.71 -0.70
CA PHE A 158 -0.91 15.54 0.31
C PHE A 158 0.31 16.20 -0.29
N HIS A 159 0.29 17.53 -0.31
CA HIS A 159 1.40 18.33 -0.79
C HIS A 159 2.13 18.92 0.42
N VAL A 160 3.40 18.59 0.57
CA VAL A 160 4.25 19.13 1.63
C VAL A 160 5.22 20.11 1.02
N GLU A 161 4.99 21.38 1.31
CA GLU A 161 5.83 22.49 0.86
C GLU A 161 7.27 22.38 1.39
N GLU A 162 8.23 22.84 0.60
CA GLU A 162 9.62 22.87 1.00
C GLU A 162 9.86 23.58 2.35
N SER A 163 9.09 24.62 2.63
CA SER A 163 9.19 25.37 3.87
C SER A 163 8.90 24.54 5.13
N VAL A 164 8.21 23.43 5.00
CA VAL A 164 7.92 22.48 6.09
C VAL A 164 9.11 21.57 6.35
N TRP A 165 9.98 21.36 5.34
CA TRP A 165 11.18 20.55 5.45
C TRP A 165 12.36 21.42 5.89
N LYS A 166 13.02 21.03 6.97
CA LYS A 166 14.27 21.69 7.38
C LYS A 166 15.39 21.17 6.51
N ARG A 167 15.81 21.94 5.51
CA ARG A 167 16.87 21.58 4.56
C ARG A 167 18.24 21.35 5.18
N ASP A 168 18.49 21.92 6.35
CA ASP A 168 19.81 21.89 7.00
C ASP A 168 20.08 20.64 7.82
N MET A 169 19.15 19.72 7.87
CA MET A 169 19.25 18.49 8.63
C MET A 169 19.21 17.28 7.70
N PRO A 170 20.02 16.25 7.92
CA PRO A 170 19.86 14.99 7.24
C PRO A 170 18.49 14.45 7.65
N SER A 171 17.56 14.49 6.72
CA SER A 171 16.19 14.64 7.15
C SER A 171 15.45 13.38 6.78
N ARG A 172 15.10 12.66 7.80
CA ARG A 172 13.97 11.75 7.78
C ARG A 172 12.84 12.46 8.51
N HIS A 173 11.80 12.82 7.78
CA HIS A 173 10.61 13.39 8.36
C HIS A 173 9.56 12.31 8.57
N THR A 174 8.81 12.39 9.67
CA THR A 174 7.68 11.51 9.91
C THR A 174 6.41 12.22 9.45
N VAL A 175 5.75 11.66 8.46
CA VAL A 175 4.41 12.09 8.04
C VAL A 175 3.40 11.14 8.64
N GLU A 176 2.48 11.67 9.42
CA GLU A 176 1.37 10.93 10.00
C GLU A 176 0.06 11.43 9.42
N ILE A 177 -0.81 10.52 9.02
CA ILE A 177 -2.13 10.80 8.51
C ILE A 177 -3.16 10.10 9.41
N LEU A 178 -4.10 10.87 9.95
CA LEU A 178 -5.26 10.35 10.65
C LEU A 178 -6.48 10.45 9.73
N PHE A 179 -7.09 9.32 9.44
CA PHE A 179 -8.39 9.25 8.80
C PHE A 179 -9.44 8.96 9.85
N LEU A 180 -10.37 9.88 10.02
CA LEU A 180 -11.46 9.80 10.98
C LEU A 180 -12.78 9.68 10.21
N CYS A 181 -13.54 8.60 10.46
CA CYS A 181 -14.85 8.40 9.85
C CYS A 181 -15.78 7.73 10.87
N GLY A 182 -16.73 8.49 11.38
CA GLY A 182 -17.58 8.04 12.48
C GLY A 182 -16.73 7.69 13.70
N THR A 183 -16.78 6.42 14.13
CA THR A 183 -15.96 5.89 15.23
C THR A 183 -14.61 5.34 14.76
N ASP A 184 -14.35 5.34 13.46
CA ASP A 184 -13.14 4.76 12.89
C ASP A 184 -12.01 5.78 12.90
N VAL A 185 -10.86 5.36 13.43
CA VAL A 185 -9.61 6.12 13.40
C VAL A 185 -8.56 5.22 12.75
N ILE A 186 -8.17 5.56 11.53
CA ILE A 186 -7.05 4.88 10.85
C ILE A 186 -5.86 5.81 10.89
N ARG A 187 -4.78 5.32 11.49
CA ARG A 187 -3.50 6.03 11.57
C ARG A 187 -2.53 5.43 10.58
N THR A 188 -1.94 6.26 9.76
CA THR A 188 -0.91 5.87 8.80
C THR A 188 0.32 6.73 9.01
N THR A 189 1.47 6.10 9.15
CA THR A 189 2.74 6.78 9.40
C THR A 189 3.75 6.42 8.32
N PHE A 190 4.42 7.42 7.77
CA PHE A 190 5.50 7.28 6.81
C PHE A 190 6.74 7.96 7.32
N VAL A 191 7.89 7.38 7.01
CA VAL A 191 9.17 8.07 7.13
C VAL A 191 9.59 8.51 5.74
N VAL A 192 9.67 9.81 5.54
CA VAL A 192 10.03 10.45 4.30
C VAL A 192 11.49 10.85 4.36
N PRO A 193 12.39 10.22 3.58
CA PRO A 193 13.74 10.73 3.44
C PRO A 193 13.71 11.99 2.58
N VAL A 194 14.24 13.07 3.08
CA VAL A 194 14.42 14.31 2.31
C VAL A 194 15.86 14.37 1.83
N ASN A 195 16.02 14.66 0.56
CA ASN A 195 17.30 14.76 -0.08
C ASN A 195 17.71 16.22 -0.26
N ASN A 196 18.89 16.57 0.23
CA ASN A 196 19.41 17.94 0.22
C ASN A 196 20.35 18.18 -0.97
N TYR A 197 19.96 17.81 -2.18
CA TYR A 197 20.72 18.20 -3.36
C TYR A 197 20.66 19.71 -3.59
N THR A 198 21.82 20.28 -3.92
CA THR A 198 21.86 21.58 -4.58
C THR A 198 21.42 21.44 -6.03
N ASP A 199 21.01 22.54 -6.66
CA ASP A 199 20.61 22.56 -8.08
C ASP A 199 21.71 21.98 -8.99
N ALA A 200 22.98 22.29 -8.68
CA ALA A 200 24.13 21.78 -9.44
C ALA A 200 24.30 20.26 -9.31
N GLU A 201 24.13 19.73 -8.12
CA GLU A 201 24.23 18.28 -7.85
C GLU A 201 23.09 17.52 -8.52
N TYR A 202 21.86 18.06 -8.48
CA TYR A 202 20.73 17.46 -9.18
C TYR A 202 20.92 17.48 -10.70
N ALA A 203 21.40 18.59 -11.26
CA ALA A 203 21.72 18.69 -12.68
C ALA A 203 22.83 17.70 -13.10
N GLN A 204 23.80 17.46 -12.24
CA GLN A 204 24.85 16.46 -12.48
C GLN A 204 24.26 15.04 -12.45
N LEU A 205 23.39 14.72 -11.50
CA LEU A 205 22.69 13.44 -11.41
C LEU A 205 21.91 13.17 -12.71
N GLN A 206 21.14 14.14 -13.20
CA GLN A 206 20.36 14.02 -14.43
C GLN A 206 21.21 13.78 -15.69
N ARG A 207 22.47 14.21 -15.68
CA ARG A 207 23.42 14.01 -16.78
C ARG A 207 24.19 12.69 -16.69
N ALA A 208 24.09 11.98 -15.58
CA ALA A 208 24.76 10.70 -15.43
C ALA A 208 24.20 9.67 -16.43
N GLN A 209 25.09 8.87 -17.02
CA GLN A 209 24.72 7.82 -17.96
C GLN A 209 23.75 6.81 -17.32
N TYR A 210 23.93 6.53 -16.03
CA TYR A 210 23.09 5.66 -15.23
C TYR A 210 22.69 6.40 -13.94
N PRO A 211 21.65 7.24 -13.98
CA PRO A 211 21.28 8.06 -12.82
C PRO A 211 20.72 7.22 -11.67
N TYR A 212 20.22 6.03 -11.96
CA TYR A 212 19.55 5.18 -11.00
C TYR A 212 20.09 3.74 -10.98
N LYS A 213 19.92 3.08 -9.83
CA LYS A 213 20.05 1.64 -9.60
C LYS A 213 18.74 1.12 -9.07
N LEU A 214 18.31 -0.03 -9.55
CA LEU A 214 17.10 -0.71 -9.09
C LEU A 214 17.48 -1.86 -8.15
N GLU A 215 16.75 -1.99 -7.04
CA GLU A 215 16.89 -3.10 -6.10
C GLU A 215 15.53 -3.76 -5.88
N VAL A 216 15.42 -5.04 -6.26
CA VAL A 216 14.21 -5.83 -6.04
C VAL A 216 14.35 -6.62 -4.76
N VAL A 217 13.64 -6.23 -3.72
CA VAL A 217 13.53 -6.99 -2.47
C VAL A 217 12.41 -8.00 -2.64
N ARG A 218 12.79 -9.19 -3.18
CA ARG A 218 11.86 -10.18 -3.72
C ARG A 218 10.83 -10.66 -2.71
N ASN A 219 11.26 -11.05 -1.51
CA ASN A 219 10.37 -11.54 -0.45
C ASN A 219 9.48 -10.46 0.18
N GLN A 220 9.85 -9.18 0.00
CA GLN A 220 9.05 -8.04 0.43
C GLN A 220 8.17 -7.46 -0.69
N CYS A 221 8.25 -8.02 -1.90
CA CYS A 221 7.49 -7.57 -3.07
C CYS A 221 7.64 -6.06 -3.34
N THR A 222 8.87 -5.57 -3.27
CA THR A 222 9.18 -4.14 -3.40
C THR A 222 10.36 -3.92 -4.33
N VAL A 223 10.27 -2.90 -5.19
CA VAL A 223 11.40 -2.38 -5.97
C VAL A 223 11.81 -1.05 -5.35
N LEU A 224 13.06 -0.94 -4.93
CA LEU A 224 13.66 0.29 -4.44
C LEU A 224 14.47 0.93 -5.58
N VAL A 225 14.34 2.23 -5.75
CA VAL A 225 15.08 3.00 -6.75
C VAL A 225 16.06 3.91 -6.02
N TYR A 226 17.34 3.68 -6.22
CA TYR A 226 18.38 4.50 -5.64
C TYR A 226 19.01 5.39 -6.70
N GLY A 227 19.16 6.69 -6.40
CA GLY A 227 19.92 7.63 -7.17
C GLY A 227 21.34 7.84 -6.63
N LEU A 228 22.17 8.46 -7.43
CA LEU A 228 23.54 8.80 -7.06
C LEU A 228 23.56 9.88 -5.98
N ASP A 229 24.47 9.75 -5.03
CA ASP A 229 24.86 10.81 -4.09
C ASP A 229 26.01 11.68 -4.67
N LYS A 230 26.46 12.65 -3.89
CA LYS A 230 27.57 13.55 -4.25
C LYS A 230 28.88 12.81 -4.52
N SER A 231 29.07 11.64 -3.96
CA SER A 231 30.25 10.79 -4.10
C SER A 231 30.13 9.80 -5.25
N GLY A 232 28.98 9.80 -5.96
CA GLY A 232 28.70 8.89 -7.06
C GLY A 232 28.24 7.51 -6.61
N ASN A 233 27.81 7.35 -5.35
CA ASN A 233 27.24 6.10 -4.85
C ASN A 233 25.72 6.12 -4.97
N TYR A 234 25.11 4.96 -5.22
CA TYR A 234 23.65 4.80 -5.21
C TYR A 234 23.12 4.65 -3.76
N SER A 235 23.04 5.75 -3.05
CA SER A 235 22.67 5.78 -1.63
C SER A 235 21.36 6.51 -1.35
N ILE A 236 20.81 7.23 -2.34
CA ILE A 236 19.64 8.08 -2.16
C ILE A 236 18.40 7.37 -2.67
N LEU A 237 17.52 6.97 -1.75
CA LEU A 237 16.26 6.33 -2.11
C LEU A 237 15.30 7.35 -2.74
N HIS A 238 15.02 7.19 -4.04
CA HIS A 238 14.08 8.01 -4.80
C HIS A 238 12.66 7.46 -4.75
N HIS A 239 12.51 6.14 -4.96
CA HIS A 239 11.20 5.51 -5.03
C HIS A 239 11.21 4.14 -4.34
N ALA A 240 10.02 3.72 -3.90
CA ALA A 240 9.74 2.38 -3.48
C ALA A 240 8.44 1.92 -4.15
N PHE A 241 8.54 1.04 -5.14
CA PHE A 241 7.39 0.54 -5.89
C PHE A 241 6.91 -0.79 -5.33
N VAL A 242 5.60 -0.96 -5.20
CA VAL A 242 5.04 -2.28 -4.96
C VAL A 242 5.23 -3.15 -6.19
N CYS A 243 5.57 -4.42 -6.00
CA CYS A 243 5.69 -5.33 -7.12
C CYS A 243 5.11 -6.71 -6.85
N GLY A 244 4.91 -7.46 -7.93
CA GLY A 244 4.53 -8.86 -7.91
C GLY A 244 5.63 -9.74 -8.55
N PRO A 245 6.69 -10.09 -7.81
CA PRO A 245 7.73 -10.98 -8.31
C PRO A 245 7.22 -12.41 -8.43
N GLY A 246 7.99 -13.27 -9.06
CA GLY A 246 7.70 -14.70 -9.17
C GLY A 246 8.57 -15.55 -8.25
N ARG A 247 8.16 -16.80 -8.09
CA ARG A 247 8.95 -17.78 -7.34
C ARG A 247 10.31 -18.05 -8.00
N THR A 248 10.37 -17.96 -9.34
CA THR A 248 11.60 -18.18 -10.12
C THR A 248 12.36 -16.89 -10.43
N THR A 249 11.91 -15.72 -9.93
CA THR A 249 12.65 -14.45 -10.09
C THR A 249 14.08 -14.65 -9.56
N PRO A 250 15.13 -14.51 -10.40
CA PRO A 250 16.48 -14.88 -10.04
C PRO A 250 17.05 -13.90 -9.01
N ILE A 251 17.83 -14.41 -8.06
CA ILE A 251 18.65 -13.59 -7.18
C ILE A 251 19.98 -13.31 -7.89
N GLY A 252 20.47 -12.07 -7.78
CA GLY A 252 21.72 -11.64 -8.40
C GLY A 252 21.72 -10.19 -8.82
N THR A 253 22.76 -9.81 -9.54
CA THR A 253 22.91 -8.46 -10.11
C THR A 253 22.97 -8.55 -11.63
N PHE A 254 22.16 -7.76 -12.28
CA PHE A 254 21.92 -7.76 -13.72
C PHE A 254 22.04 -6.35 -14.29
N ARG A 255 22.03 -6.24 -15.61
CA ARG A 255 21.94 -4.97 -16.33
C ARG A 255 20.84 -5.08 -17.39
N THR A 256 20.01 -4.04 -17.49
CA THR A 256 18.85 -4.03 -18.39
C THR A 256 19.27 -4.00 -19.86
N PRO A 257 19.01 -5.05 -20.68
CA PRO A 257 19.50 -5.10 -22.06
C PRO A 257 18.47 -4.62 -23.10
N PHE A 258 17.17 -4.58 -22.75
CA PHE A 258 16.10 -4.35 -23.72
C PHE A 258 14.89 -3.66 -23.10
N LYS A 259 14.14 -2.91 -23.91
CA LYS A 259 12.86 -2.29 -23.55
C LYS A 259 11.85 -2.40 -24.70
N ALA A 260 10.57 -2.50 -24.34
CA ALA A 260 9.45 -2.42 -25.28
C ALA A 260 8.24 -1.77 -24.64
N ALA A 261 7.54 -0.89 -25.35
CA ALA A 261 6.31 -0.26 -24.86
C ALA A 261 5.21 -1.31 -24.59
N TRP A 262 5.09 -2.30 -25.45
CA TRP A 262 4.28 -3.50 -25.29
C TRP A 262 5.12 -4.72 -25.66
N HIS A 263 4.99 -5.79 -24.88
CA HIS A 263 5.70 -7.04 -25.16
C HIS A 263 4.79 -8.25 -24.88
N PRO A 264 4.71 -9.21 -25.81
CA PRO A 264 3.99 -10.46 -25.58
C PRO A 264 4.72 -11.27 -24.50
N LEU A 265 3.95 -11.77 -23.56
CA LEU A 265 4.38 -12.67 -22.50
C LEU A 265 3.70 -14.02 -22.71
N GLN A 266 3.91 -15.00 -21.80
CA GLN A 266 3.22 -16.27 -21.88
C GLN A 266 1.71 -16.12 -21.70
N GLY A 267 0.96 -16.04 -22.82
CA GLY A 267 -0.50 -15.95 -22.85
C GLY A 267 -1.09 -14.59 -22.45
N CYS A 268 -0.29 -13.53 -22.33
CA CYS A 268 -0.73 -12.19 -21.98
C CYS A 268 0.24 -11.13 -22.52
N TRP A 269 -0.01 -9.86 -22.22
CA TRP A 269 0.82 -8.74 -22.64
C TRP A 269 1.28 -7.92 -21.43
N GLY A 270 2.50 -7.41 -21.49
CA GLY A 270 3.02 -6.42 -20.57
C GLY A 270 3.16 -5.06 -21.24
N GLN A 271 2.87 -3.99 -20.50
CA GLN A 271 3.12 -2.62 -20.93
C GLN A 271 4.38 -2.09 -20.24
N TYR A 272 5.13 -1.22 -20.90
CA TYR A 272 6.39 -0.62 -20.42
C TYR A 272 7.38 -1.66 -19.90
N CYS A 273 7.66 -2.64 -20.75
CA CYS A 273 8.56 -3.74 -20.43
C CYS A 273 10.02 -3.29 -20.43
N THR A 274 10.74 -3.60 -19.35
CA THR A 274 12.20 -3.44 -19.24
C THR A 274 12.79 -4.78 -18.83
N GLN A 275 13.59 -5.38 -19.69
CA GLN A 275 14.20 -6.69 -19.45
C GLN A 275 15.25 -6.59 -18.34
N ILE A 276 15.23 -7.53 -17.43
CA ILE A 276 16.23 -7.70 -16.36
C ILE A 276 17.34 -8.62 -16.84
N THR A 277 16.96 -9.83 -17.20
CA THR A 277 17.84 -10.87 -17.74
C THR A 277 17.01 -12.01 -18.34
N GLY A 278 17.47 -12.70 -19.38
CA GLY A 278 16.76 -13.80 -20.01
C GLY A 278 15.30 -13.46 -20.30
N ASN A 279 14.36 -14.23 -19.76
CA ASN A 279 12.92 -14.00 -19.92
C ASN A 279 12.28 -13.23 -18.75
N TYR A 280 13.08 -12.63 -17.88
CA TYR A 280 12.61 -11.89 -16.71
C TYR A 280 12.58 -10.39 -17.01
N LEU A 281 11.41 -9.78 -16.85
CA LEU A 281 11.18 -8.38 -17.14
C LEU A 281 10.51 -7.67 -15.97
N PHE A 282 10.76 -6.37 -15.83
CA PHE A 282 9.80 -5.44 -15.24
C PHE A 282 8.73 -5.15 -16.28
N HIS A 283 7.47 -5.17 -15.90
CA HIS A 283 6.35 -4.77 -16.76
C HIS A 283 5.12 -4.45 -15.91
N SER A 284 4.14 -3.78 -16.49
CA SER A 284 2.83 -3.56 -15.86
C SER A 284 2.19 -4.87 -15.41
N SER A 285 1.16 -4.82 -14.59
CA SER A 285 0.25 -5.96 -14.46
C SER A 285 -0.24 -6.44 -15.82
N PRO A 286 -0.47 -7.77 -16.01
CA PRO A 286 -0.79 -8.33 -17.33
C PRO A 286 -2.08 -7.79 -17.95
N TYR A 287 -2.05 -7.66 -19.27
CA TYR A 287 -3.19 -7.37 -20.12
C TYR A 287 -3.52 -8.60 -20.99
N ASN A 288 -4.80 -8.79 -21.35
CA ASN A 288 -5.18 -9.89 -22.24
C ASN A 288 -4.81 -9.58 -23.70
N SER A 289 -4.76 -8.30 -24.07
CA SER A 289 -4.30 -7.80 -25.37
C SER A 289 -3.45 -6.53 -25.18
N PRO A 290 -2.72 -6.05 -26.21
CA PRO A 290 -1.96 -4.79 -26.10
C PRO A 290 -2.88 -3.55 -26.17
N ASN A 291 -3.89 -3.52 -25.32
CA ASN A 291 -4.87 -2.46 -25.21
C ASN A 291 -4.99 -2.02 -23.75
N LYS A 292 -4.92 -0.71 -23.49
CA LYS A 292 -4.90 -0.11 -22.15
C LYS A 292 -6.18 -0.33 -21.34
N ASN A 293 -7.29 -0.69 -21.99
CA ASN A 293 -8.56 -1.00 -21.31
C ASN A 293 -8.83 -2.50 -21.16
N ASP A 294 -7.84 -3.34 -21.39
CA ASP A 294 -7.97 -4.81 -21.32
C ASP A 294 -7.07 -5.43 -20.23
N LEU A 295 -6.95 -4.71 -19.11
CA LEU A 295 -6.19 -5.14 -17.94
C LEU A 295 -6.77 -6.42 -17.32
N SER A 296 -5.93 -7.37 -17.01
CA SER A 296 -6.29 -8.49 -16.14
C SER A 296 -6.41 -8.01 -14.68
N TYR A 297 -7.54 -7.39 -14.35
CA TYR A 297 -7.80 -6.72 -13.08
C TYR A 297 -7.61 -7.65 -11.86
N ARG A 298 -7.88 -8.95 -12.00
CA ARG A 298 -7.65 -9.92 -10.92
C ARG A 298 -6.16 -10.11 -10.63
N LEU A 299 -5.31 -10.09 -11.65
CA LEU A 299 -3.87 -10.17 -11.48
C LEU A 299 -3.28 -8.86 -10.98
N TYR A 300 -3.88 -7.72 -11.32
CA TYR A 300 -3.50 -6.43 -10.78
C TYR A 300 -3.65 -6.38 -9.25
N ASN A 301 -4.78 -6.85 -8.73
CA ASN A 301 -5.05 -6.88 -7.30
C ASN A 301 -4.16 -7.84 -6.49
N GLN A 302 -3.31 -8.63 -7.17
CA GLN A 302 -2.30 -9.48 -6.53
C GLN A 302 -0.95 -8.77 -6.33
N LEU A 303 -0.79 -7.53 -6.80
CA LEU A 303 0.43 -6.75 -6.52
C LEU A 303 0.69 -6.66 -5.01
N GLY A 304 1.96 -6.75 -4.64
CA GLY A 304 2.38 -6.85 -3.23
C GLY A 304 2.46 -8.29 -2.70
N THR A 305 2.20 -9.28 -3.56
CA THR A 305 2.42 -10.70 -3.28
C THR A 305 3.32 -11.36 -4.33
N VAL A 306 3.82 -12.56 -4.06
CA VAL A 306 4.54 -13.37 -5.05
C VAL A 306 3.50 -13.99 -6.00
N CYS A 307 3.26 -13.34 -7.14
CA CYS A 307 2.10 -13.62 -7.99
C CYS A 307 2.43 -13.85 -9.48
N SER A 308 3.71 -13.86 -9.86
CA SER A 308 4.12 -14.15 -11.24
C SER A 308 4.85 -15.49 -11.36
N HIS A 309 5.12 -15.93 -12.57
CA HIS A 309 6.01 -17.06 -12.80
C HIS A 309 7.48 -16.66 -12.56
N GLY A 310 7.86 -15.42 -12.90
CA GLY A 310 9.25 -14.99 -12.73
C GLY A 310 9.48 -13.50 -13.01
N CYS A 311 8.70 -12.87 -13.88
CA CYS A 311 8.75 -11.43 -14.11
C CYS A 311 8.41 -10.63 -12.85
N VAL A 312 8.79 -9.37 -12.80
CA VAL A 312 8.46 -8.43 -11.73
C VAL A 312 7.33 -7.53 -12.23
N ARG A 313 6.09 -7.85 -11.82
CA ARG A 313 4.90 -7.09 -12.17
C ARG A 313 4.83 -5.82 -11.35
N LEU A 314 4.40 -4.74 -11.96
CA LEU A 314 4.29 -3.40 -11.38
C LEU A 314 2.92 -2.80 -11.72
N THR A 315 2.60 -1.64 -11.15
CA THR A 315 1.57 -0.76 -11.70
C THR A 315 2.04 -0.18 -13.03
N VAL A 316 1.12 0.36 -13.82
CA VAL A 316 1.51 1.03 -15.09
C VAL A 316 2.39 2.24 -14.83
N ALA A 317 2.07 3.06 -13.82
CA ALA A 317 2.87 4.23 -13.47
C ALA A 317 4.32 3.85 -13.13
N ASP A 318 4.51 2.82 -12.28
CA ASP A 318 5.83 2.39 -11.83
C ASP A 318 6.63 1.72 -12.96
N ALA A 319 5.97 0.89 -13.77
CA ALA A 319 6.61 0.29 -14.95
C ALA A 319 7.03 1.35 -15.97
N LYS A 320 6.17 2.36 -16.20
CA LYS A 320 6.46 3.51 -17.06
C LYS A 320 7.60 4.34 -16.51
N TRP A 321 7.64 4.58 -15.21
CA TRP A 321 8.72 5.33 -14.60
C TRP A 321 10.08 4.66 -14.84
N ILE A 322 10.19 3.33 -14.61
CA ILE A 322 11.40 2.57 -14.90
C ILE A 322 11.74 2.63 -16.40
N TYR A 323 10.74 2.46 -17.24
CA TYR A 323 10.90 2.49 -18.70
C TYR A 323 11.46 3.83 -19.17
N ASP A 324 10.97 4.94 -18.64
CA ASP A 324 11.35 6.28 -19.08
C ASP A 324 12.71 6.72 -18.49
N ASN A 325 12.95 6.43 -17.20
CA ASN A 325 14.05 7.03 -16.43
C ASN A 325 15.29 6.13 -16.26
N CYS A 326 15.17 4.82 -16.46
CA CYS A 326 16.28 3.88 -16.31
C CYS A 326 16.83 3.47 -17.68
N PRO A 327 17.93 4.05 -18.19
CA PRO A 327 18.46 3.70 -19.52
C PRO A 327 18.88 2.22 -19.61
N LEU A 328 19.04 1.71 -20.84
CA LEU A 328 19.61 0.37 -21.06
C LEU A 328 21.00 0.30 -20.40
N GLY A 329 21.28 -0.81 -19.73
CA GLY A 329 22.48 -0.98 -18.92
C GLY A 329 22.31 -0.58 -17.45
N THR A 330 21.13 -0.08 -17.03
CA THR A 330 20.82 0.19 -15.61
C THR A 330 21.01 -1.07 -14.78
N THR A 331 21.70 -0.93 -13.65
CA THR A 331 21.94 -2.03 -12.71
C THR A 331 20.68 -2.41 -11.95
N VAL A 332 20.39 -3.71 -11.92
CA VAL A 332 19.27 -4.29 -11.15
C VAL A 332 19.83 -5.34 -10.20
N SER A 333 19.70 -5.16 -8.90
CA SER A 333 20.06 -6.15 -7.88
C SER A 333 18.80 -6.79 -7.30
N ILE A 334 18.72 -8.10 -7.28
CA ILE A 334 17.56 -8.88 -6.76
C ILE A 334 18.03 -9.71 -5.58
N TYR A 335 17.38 -9.54 -4.44
CA TYR A 335 17.73 -10.24 -3.20
C TYR A 335 16.53 -10.39 -2.26
N ASN A 336 16.72 -11.07 -1.14
CA ASN A 336 15.76 -11.14 -0.03
C ASN A 336 16.30 -10.35 1.16
N ALA A 337 15.40 -9.65 1.88
CA ALA A 337 15.75 -8.92 3.11
C ALA A 337 14.70 -9.16 4.20
N SER A 338 15.11 -9.02 5.46
CA SER A 338 14.22 -9.13 6.62
C SER A 338 13.31 -7.92 6.78
N SER A 339 13.74 -6.74 6.32
CA SER A 339 12.99 -5.48 6.40
C SER A 339 13.29 -4.60 5.19
N LEU A 340 12.43 -3.59 5.00
CA LEU A 340 12.63 -2.53 4.04
C LEU A 340 13.15 -1.27 4.76
N PRO A 341 13.90 -0.39 4.07
CA PRO A 341 14.31 0.90 4.63
C PRO A 341 13.16 1.92 4.74
N VAL A 342 12.00 1.60 4.17
CA VAL A 342 10.78 2.42 4.15
C VAL A 342 9.57 1.51 4.38
N PRO A 343 8.40 2.07 4.75
CA PRO A 343 7.16 1.32 4.80
C PRO A 343 6.88 0.59 3.49
N LYS A 344 6.34 -0.62 3.57
CA LYS A 344 6.04 -1.43 2.39
C LYS A 344 5.01 -0.70 1.50
N PRO A 345 5.35 -0.41 0.24
CA PRO A 345 4.42 0.24 -0.68
C PRO A 345 3.26 -0.69 -1.05
N SER A 346 2.15 -0.11 -1.50
CA SER A 346 0.99 -0.85 -1.97
C SER A 346 0.36 -0.19 -3.20
N ALA A 347 -0.25 -0.98 -4.08
CA ALA A 347 -0.97 -0.48 -5.24
C ALA A 347 -2.39 -0.01 -4.86
N PRO A 348 -2.99 0.97 -5.61
CA PRO A 348 -4.41 1.24 -5.53
C PRO A 348 -5.20 -0.06 -5.74
N TRP A 349 -6.19 -0.30 -4.88
CA TRP A 349 -7.06 -1.45 -5.09
C TRP A 349 -8.00 -1.18 -6.26
N LEU A 350 -8.11 -2.13 -7.17
CA LEU A 350 -9.02 -2.06 -8.28
C LEU A 350 -10.36 -2.72 -7.92
N ASP A 351 -11.45 -1.96 -7.95
CA ASP A 351 -12.79 -2.50 -7.79
C ASP A 351 -13.16 -3.36 -8.99
N ILE A 352 -13.31 -4.65 -8.76
CA ILE A 352 -13.65 -5.62 -9.81
C ILE A 352 -15.09 -5.47 -10.33
N SER A 353 -15.96 -4.78 -9.61
CA SER A 353 -17.33 -4.47 -10.04
C SER A 353 -17.40 -3.19 -10.89
N SER A 354 -16.36 -2.36 -10.86
CA SER A 354 -16.31 -1.12 -11.64
C SER A 354 -16.34 -1.39 -13.14
N PRO A 355 -17.10 -0.61 -13.91
CA PRO A 355 -17.04 -0.65 -15.38
C PRO A 355 -15.65 -0.27 -15.91
N ASN A 356 -14.85 0.44 -15.11
CA ASN A 356 -13.50 0.90 -15.47
C ASN A 356 -12.40 -0.12 -15.14
N ARG A 357 -12.75 -1.30 -14.64
CA ARG A 357 -11.80 -2.34 -14.19
C ARG A 357 -10.80 -2.81 -15.26
N GLY A 358 -11.06 -2.54 -16.51
CA GLY A 358 -10.14 -2.83 -17.62
C GLY A 358 -8.93 -1.91 -17.69
N TRP A 359 -8.92 -0.80 -16.94
CA TRP A 359 -7.81 0.13 -16.89
C TRP A 359 -7.01 0.00 -15.61
N ASP A 360 -5.70 0.11 -15.71
CA ASP A 360 -4.85 0.29 -14.53
C ASP A 360 -5.14 1.68 -13.93
N PRO A 361 -5.54 1.77 -12.65
CA PRO A 361 -5.89 3.07 -12.05
C PRO A 361 -4.72 4.05 -11.96
N THR A 362 -3.49 3.58 -12.18
CA THR A 362 -2.28 4.42 -12.17
C THR A 362 -1.81 4.81 -13.57
N ASP A 363 -2.46 4.32 -14.65
CA ASP A 363 -2.05 4.69 -16.01
C ASP A 363 -2.24 6.21 -16.22
N PRO A 364 -1.15 6.96 -16.51
CA PRO A 364 -1.22 8.41 -16.68
C PRO A 364 -1.89 8.85 -17.98
N ASP A 365 -2.40 7.92 -18.80
CA ASP A 365 -3.10 8.24 -20.03
C ASP A 365 -4.30 9.15 -19.74
N PRO A 366 -4.44 10.30 -20.42
CA PRO A 366 -5.60 11.18 -20.27
C PRO A 366 -6.94 10.52 -20.56
N ALA A 367 -6.96 9.42 -21.34
CA ALA A 367 -8.16 8.64 -21.61
C ALA A 367 -8.54 7.71 -20.47
N ASN A 368 -7.67 7.54 -19.47
CA ASN A 368 -7.93 6.68 -18.33
C ASN A 368 -9.12 7.21 -17.51
N PRO A 369 -10.22 6.44 -17.39
CA PRO A 369 -11.42 6.91 -16.68
C PRO A 369 -11.21 7.08 -15.18
N TRP A 370 -10.13 6.55 -14.61
CA TRP A 370 -9.77 6.76 -13.21
C TRP A 370 -9.13 8.13 -12.93
N ASN A 371 -8.69 8.84 -13.97
CA ASN A 371 -8.09 10.18 -13.88
C ASN A 371 -9.13 11.32 -13.89
N LYS A 372 -10.42 11.00 -13.92
CA LYS A 372 -11.54 11.96 -14.02
C LYS A 372 -12.18 12.21 -12.67
#